data_f3802ae4d4046ce3255227ff4a6c3d4f
#
_entry.id   f3802ae4d4046ce3255227ff4a6c3d4f
#
_cell.length_a   1.000
_cell.length_b   1.000
_cell.length_c   1.000
_cell.angle_alpha   90.00
_cell.angle_beta   90.00
_cell.angle_gamma   90.00
#
_symmetry.space_group_name_H-M   'P 1'
#
loop_
_entity.id
_entity.type
_entity.pdbx_description
1 polymer ?
#
loop_
_entity_poly.entity_id
_entity_poly.type
_entity_poly.pdbx_seq_one_letter_code
_entity_poly.pdbx_strand_id
1 'polypeptide(L)'
;VISPADEETRRTGNRSAGGRRGVPKGAKELEIVLKEKHEMSARTIVTMPGDGIGKVVLPEALRVLDKVGFSASTVEADIGWEFWCTEGNPLPERTVELLARHKVGLFGAITSKPKTEAARELAPELQTRGYTYFSPIVAMRQLFNLDICMRPCRSFPGNPLNFIRKGPAGSAEEPLVDVVIFRQNTEGLYSGVEWTNPPAEVRAALATHPKFKAYADVSSADLAVSCRIFTRRACERIVTAAFEHARKFGYKSVTVCEKPNVIRETSGMMLEIGRAVQKGFADIELWNTNIDAQMMWLTKNPEDYGVIVAGNMFGDIVSDGFAGLVGGLGFACSANIGEECAVFEPTHGSAPKYEKLDPSIVNPIAMILSACMMLDHLDETEKAERIRRAIAEVIAEGKVLTYDMLKLPGGAGVIAKGAATTQQVTDAILARL
;
A
#
# COMPACT_ATOMS: atom_id res chain seq x y z
N VAL A 1 23.80 51.89 2.98
CA VAL A 1 24.03 53.28 2.66
C VAL A 1 24.34 53.36 1.18
N ILE A 2 23.51 54.12 0.48
CA ILE A 2 23.67 54.72 -0.87
C ILE A 2 23.25 53.85 -2.08
N SER A 3 22.04 54.15 -2.53
CA SER A 3 21.52 54.31 -3.91
C SER A 3 21.80 55.79 -4.35
N PRO A 4 21.46 56.27 -5.54
CA PRO A 4 21.11 55.75 -6.85
C PRO A 4 21.65 56.58 -8.05
N ALA A 5 21.06 56.32 -9.23
CA ALA A 5 20.74 57.25 -10.33
C ALA A 5 21.69 57.38 -11.56
N ASP A 6 21.07 57.12 -12.68
CA ASP A 6 20.80 57.89 -13.89
C ASP A 6 21.93 58.07 -14.92
N GLU A 7 21.66 57.68 -16.15
CA GLU A 7 21.42 58.63 -17.23
C GLU A 7 21.09 57.98 -18.57
N GLU A 8 20.09 58.56 -19.21
CA GLU A 8 19.60 58.40 -20.60
C GLU A 8 20.65 58.79 -21.66
N THR A 9 20.66 58.21 -22.86
CA THR A 9 20.07 58.85 -24.06
C THR A 9 20.49 58.20 -25.38
N ARG A 10 19.45 58.05 -26.22
CA ARG A 10 19.32 58.33 -27.67
C ARG A 10 19.69 57.31 -28.75
N ARG A 11 18.60 56.77 -29.33
CA ARG A 11 18.17 56.91 -30.80
C ARG A 11 19.15 56.35 -31.83
N THR A 12 18.69 55.47 -32.72
CA THR A 12 17.76 55.50 -33.85
C THR A 12 17.67 54.11 -34.47
N GLY A 13 16.58 53.49 -34.69
CA GLY A 13 15.76 53.41 -35.88
C GLY A 13 16.28 52.42 -36.94
N ASN A 14 15.67 51.22 -37.01
CA ASN A 14 15.21 50.73 -38.31
C ASN A 14 14.17 49.60 -38.18
N ARG A 15 13.09 49.69 -38.93
CA ARG A 15 12.02 48.69 -39.05
C ARG A 15 12.48 47.59 -40.01
N SER A 16 12.33 46.32 -39.65
CA SER A 16 12.11 45.27 -40.62
C SER A 16 11.23 44.15 -40.05
N ALA A 17 10.28 43.72 -40.84
CA ALA A 17 9.19 42.83 -40.57
C ALA A 17 9.66 41.47 -40.03
N GLY A 18 9.21 41.08 -38.84
CA GLY A 18 9.35 39.76 -38.28
C GLY A 18 8.24 38.83 -38.72
N GLY A 19 8.47 38.07 -39.78
CA GLY A 19 7.62 36.93 -40.12
C GLY A 19 7.63 35.90 -39.03
N ARG A 20 6.44 35.57 -38.48
CA ARG A 20 6.26 34.37 -37.63
C ARG A 20 6.61 33.15 -38.48
N ARG A 21 7.76 32.54 -38.22
CA ARG A 21 8.10 31.23 -38.75
C ARG A 21 7.16 30.22 -38.06
N GLY A 22 6.15 29.75 -38.79
CA GLY A 22 5.32 28.61 -38.37
C GLY A 22 6.20 27.39 -38.24
N VAL A 23 6.02 26.63 -37.13
CA VAL A 23 6.63 25.31 -36.92
C VAL A 23 6.23 24.43 -38.10
N PRO A 24 7.18 23.76 -38.82
CA PRO A 24 6.88 22.91 -39.96
C PRO A 24 5.85 21.86 -39.58
N LYS A 25 4.82 21.63 -40.40
CA LYS A 25 3.78 20.60 -40.15
C LYS A 25 4.36 19.23 -39.83
N GLY A 26 5.48 18.86 -40.42
CA GLY A 26 6.18 17.59 -40.14
C GLY A 26 6.80 17.46 -38.74
N ALA A 27 7.11 18.56 -38.04
CA ALA A 27 7.64 18.48 -36.69
C ALA A 27 6.56 18.14 -35.67
N LYS A 28 5.32 18.59 -35.83
CA LYS A 28 4.18 18.20 -35.00
C LYS A 28 3.74 16.76 -35.25
N GLU A 29 3.77 16.31 -36.50
CA GLU A 29 3.49 14.91 -36.85
C GLU A 29 4.59 13.97 -36.31
N LEU A 30 5.87 14.40 -36.37
CA LEU A 30 6.98 13.65 -35.79
C LEU A 30 6.90 13.60 -34.24
N GLU A 31 6.48 14.68 -33.59
CA GLU A 31 6.28 14.77 -32.15
C GLU A 31 5.09 13.90 -31.68
N ILE A 32 4.02 13.86 -32.49
CA ILE A 32 2.88 12.96 -32.27
C ILE A 32 3.30 11.50 -32.47
N VAL A 33 4.01 11.17 -33.55
CA VAL A 33 4.51 9.81 -33.83
C VAL A 33 5.59 9.39 -32.83
N LEU A 34 6.40 10.30 -32.31
CA LEU A 34 7.38 10.01 -31.25
C LEU A 34 6.68 9.89 -29.89
N LYS A 35 5.61 10.63 -29.62
CA LYS A 35 4.75 10.45 -28.45
C LYS A 35 4.00 9.13 -28.53
N GLU A 36 3.37 8.83 -29.67
CA GLU A 36 2.70 7.55 -29.90
C GLU A 36 3.69 6.35 -29.87
N LYS A 37 4.93 6.50 -30.37
CA LYS A 37 5.99 5.48 -30.21
C LYS A 37 6.54 5.39 -28.78
N HIS A 38 6.51 6.47 -27.99
CA HIS A 38 6.85 6.43 -26.56
C HIS A 38 5.71 5.81 -25.74
N GLU A 39 4.45 6.05 -26.13
CA GLU A 39 3.26 5.41 -25.57
C GLU A 39 3.13 3.93 -26.00
N MET A 40 3.73 3.53 -27.14
CA MET A 40 3.82 2.15 -27.63
C MET A 40 5.08 1.39 -27.16
N SER A 41 5.88 1.90 -26.26
CA SER A 41 6.78 1.07 -25.47
C SER A 41 5.89 0.26 -24.53
N ALA A 42 5.56 -0.97 -24.92
CA ALA A 42 4.67 -1.86 -24.18
C ALA A 42 5.10 -1.90 -22.71
N ARG A 43 4.29 -1.28 -21.83
CA ARG A 43 4.50 -1.35 -20.38
C ARG A 43 4.59 -2.82 -20.01
N THR A 44 5.58 -3.19 -19.23
CA THR A 44 5.71 -4.56 -18.72
C THR A 44 5.46 -4.54 -17.22
N ILE A 45 4.53 -5.36 -16.77
CA ILE A 45 4.20 -5.54 -15.36
C ILE A 45 4.82 -6.84 -14.88
N VAL A 46 5.55 -6.77 -13.77
CA VAL A 46 6.08 -7.97 -13.09
C VAL A 46 4.95 -8.58 -12.26
N THR A 47 4.52 -9.77 -12.63
CA THR A 47 3.49 -10.50 -11.90
C THR A 47 4.15 -11.52 -10.97
N MET A 48 3.77 -11.50 -9.71
CA MET A 48 4.35 -12.31 -8.65
C MET A 48 3.24 -13.06 -7.92
N PRO A 49 2.84 -14.26 -8.36
CA PRO A 49 1.77 -15.02 -7.73
C PRO A 49 2.04 -15.31 -6.24
N GLY A 50 3.29 -15.64 -5.92
CA GLY A 50 3.69 -16.02 -4.57
C GLY A 50 3.11 -17.37 -4.15
N ASP A 51 2.49 -17.42 -2.97
CA ASP A 51 2.06 -18.65 -2.32
C ASP A 51 0.53 -18.74 -2.19
N GLY A 52 0.05 -19.97 -2.08
CA GLY A 52 -1.32 -20.28 -1.69
C GLY A 52 -2.36 -19.60 -2.57
N ILE A 53 -3.28 -18.86 -1.95
CA ILE A 53 -4.37 -18.19 -2.69
C ILE A 53 -3.87 -17.07 -3.62
N GLY A 54 -2.63 -16.58 -3.48
CA GLY A 54 -2.05 -15.63 -4.42
C GLY A 54 -2.02 -16.18 -5.85
N LYS A 55 -1.71 -17.48 -5.99
CA LYS A 55 -1.75 -18.22 -7.28
C LYS A 55 -3.16 -18.33 -7.86
N VAL A 56 -4.19 -18.10 -7.05
CA VAL A 56 -5.61 -18.18 -7.45
C VAL A 56 -6.15 -16.80 -7.83
N VAL A 57 -5.92 -15.79 -6.99
CA VAL A 57 -6.56 -14.48 -7.15
C VAL A 57 -5.84 -13.57 -8.16
N LEU A 58 -4.52 -13.74 -8.36
CA LEU A 58 -3.76 -12.94 -9.32
C LEU A 58 -4.23 -13.18 -10.78
N PRO A 59 -4.40 -14.42 -11.26
CA PRO A 59 -4.96 -14.66 -12.58
C PRO A 59 -6.32 -14.02 -12.80
N GLU A 60 -7.19 -13.97 -11.79
CA GLU A 60 -8.49 -13.34 -11.86
C GLU A 60 -8.37 -11.81 -12.05
N ALA A 61 -7.44 -11.17 -11.35
CA ALA A 61 -7.16 -9.76 -11.57
C ALA A 61 -6.62 -9.48 -12.98
N LEU A 62 -5.78 -10.35 -13.53
CA LEU A 62 -5.28 -10.23 -14.91
C LEU A 62 -6.40 -10.34 -15.94
N ARG A 63 -7.38 -11.25 -15.74
CA ARG A 63 -8.59 -11.34 -16.59
C ARG A 63 -9.38 -10.03 -16.62
N VAL A 64 -9.50 -9.36 -15.44
CA VAL A 64 -10.20 -8.07 -15.34
C VAL A 64 -9.42 -6.96 -16.04
N LEU A 65 -8.09 -6.93 -15.90
CA LEU A 65 -7.22 -5.98 -16.61
C LEU A 65 -7.31 -6.13 -18.13
N ASP A 66 -7.31 -7.35 -18.63
CA ASP A 66 -7.49 -7.64 -20.06
C ASP A 66 -8.85 -7.14 -20.56
N LYS A 67 -9.93 -7.50 -19.84
CA LYS A 67 -11.30 -7.12 -20.21
C LYS A 67 -11.53 -5.61 -20.27
N VAL A 68 -10.92 -4.86 -19.35
CA VAL A 68 -11.04 -3.38 -19.33
C VAL A 68 -10.21 -2.71 -20.42
N GLY A 69 -9.39 -3.47 -21.14
CA GLY A 69 -8.53 -3.01 -22.22
C GLY A 69 -7.23 -2.34 -21.71
N PHE A 70 -6.66 -2.85 -20.61
CA PHE A 70 -5.33 -2.43 -20.17
C PHE A 70 -4.26 -3.11 -21.01
N SER A 71 -3.53 -2.32 -21.80
CA SER A 71 -2.48 -2.83 -22.68
C SER A 71 -1.14 -2.82 -21.96
N ALA A 72 -0.69 -4.00 -21.52
CA ALA A 72 0.64 -4.22 -20.96
C ALA A 72 1.08 -5.65 -21.22
N SER A 73 2.39 -5.87 -21.36
CA SER A 73 2.96 -7.21 -21.27
C SER A 73 3.12 -7.61 -19.81
N THR A 74 3.02 -8.88 -19.50
CA THR A 74 3.32 -9.42 -18.19
C THR A 74 4.55 -10.29 -18.22
N VAL A 75 5.37 -10.23 -17.17
CA VAL A 75 6.46 -11.16 -16.93
C VAL A 75 6.29 -11.73 -15.54
N GLU A 76 6.16 -13.06 -15.45
CA GLU A 76 6.04 -13.73 -14.16
C GLU A 76 7.40 -13.83 -13.48
N ALA A 77 7.41 -13.62 -12.17
CA ALA A 77 8.60 -13.65 -11.36
C ALA A 77 8.43 -14.54 -10.11
N ASP A 78 9.49 -15.22 -9.80
CA ASP A 78 9.60 -16.21 -8.73
C ASP A 78 9.68 -15.54 -7.36
N ILE A 79 8.78 -15.89 -6.43
CA ILE A 79 8.77 -15.35 -5.07
C ILE A 79 7.98 -16.29 -4.15
N GLY A 80 8.38 -16.37 -2.89
CA GLY A 80 7.60 -17.03 -1.86
C GLY A 80 8.22 -18.28 -1.27
N TRP A 81 7.38 -19.09 -0.66
CA TRP A 81 7.77 -20.22 0.18
C TRP A 81 8.44 -21.37 -0.59
N GLU A 82 8.00 -21.59 -1.81
CA GLU A 82 8.61 -22.61 -2.70
C GLU A 82 10.10 -22.33 -2.93
N PHE A 83 10.46 -21.08 -3.22
CA PHE A 83 11.84 -20.67 -3.47
C PHE A 83 12.67 -20.60 -2.17
N TRP A 84 12.02 -20.30 -1.03
CA TRP A 84 12.65 -20.52 0.25
C TRP A 84 13.05 -21.99 0.44
N CYS A 85 12.13 -22.89 0.23
CA CYS A 85 12.38 -24.32 0.45
C CYS A 85 13.42 -24.91 -0.49
N THR A 86 13.41 -24.51 -1.78
CA THR A 86 14.24 -25.11 -2.83
C THR A 86 15.56 -24.40 -3.08
N GLU A 87 15.63 -23.09 -2.81
CA GLU A 87 16.81 -22.26 -3.08
C GLU A 87 17.40 -21.60 -1.82
N GLY A 88 16.71 -21.61 -0.70
CA GLY A 88 17.08 -20.89 0.53
C GLY A 88 16.88 -19.37 0.44
N ASN A 89 16.18 -18.91 -0.59
CA ASN A 89 15.92 -17.49 -0.83
C ASN A 89 14.47 -17.26 -1.28
N PRO A 90 13.59 -16.66 -0.44
CA PRO A 90 12.19 -16.42 -0.79
C PRO A 90 11.98 -15.25 -1.77
N LEU A 91 13.04 -14.50 -2.08
CA LEU A 91 13.08 -13.42 -3.08
C LEU A 91 14.32 -13.60 -3.96
N PRO A 92 14.27 -14.46 -5.00
CA PRO A 92 15.41 -14.71 -5.88
C PRO A 92 15.91 -13.44 -6.58
N GLU A 93 17.22 -13.36 -6.85
CA GLU A 93 17.84 -12.16 -7.45
C GLU A 93 17.24 -11.85 -8.84
N ARG A 94 16.89 -12.87 -9.64
CA ARG A 94 16.20 -12.70 -10.91
C ARG A 94 14.88 -11.93 -10.80
N THR A 95 14.17 -12.04 -9.68
CA THR A 95 12.94 -11.27 -9.41
C THR A 95 13.26 -9.81 -9.06
N VAL A 96 14.30 -9.60 -8.27
CA VAL A 96 14.81 -8.24 -7.95
C VAL A 96 15.23 -7.54 -9.25
N GLU A 97 15.94 -8.21 -10.15
CA GLU A 97 16.35 -7.66 -11.45
C GLU A 97 15.16 -7.30 -12.34
N LEU A 98 14.12 -8.15 -12.39
CA LEU A 98 12.90 -7.87 -13.13
C LEU A 98 12.18 -6.62 -12.58
N LEU A 99 12.02 -6.52 -11.27
CA LEU A 99 11.43 -5.34 -10.63
C LEU A 99 12.29 -4.08 -10.85
N ALA A 100 13.61 -4.19 -10.75
CA ALA A 100 14.52 -3.09 -11.01
C ALA A 100 14.42 -2.56 -12.46
N ARG A 101 14.15 -3.45 -13.42
CA ARG A 101 13.99 -3.13 -14.83
C ARG A 101 12.63 -2.53 -15.16
N HIS A 102 11.55 -3.16 -14.69
CA HIS A 102 10.19 -2.84 -15.11
C HIS A 102 9.45 -1.91 -14.15
N LYS A 103 9.95 -1.73 -12.93
CA LYS A 103 9.50 -0.72 -11.95
C LYS A 103 8.09 -0.90 -11.38
N VAL A 104 7.26 -1.75 -11.96
CA VAL A 104 5.88 -1.98 -11.53
C VAL A 104 5.64 -3.47 -11.32
N GLY A 105 5.21 -3.84 -10.11
CA GLY A 105 4.89 -5.20 -9.72
C GLY A 105 3.44 -5.36 -9.26
N LEU A 106 2.80 -6.46 -9.65
CA LEU A 106 1.51 -6.91 -9.13
C LEU A 106 1.73 -8.23 -8.41
N PHE A 107 1.48 -8.25 -7.09
CA PHE A 107 1.86 -9.31 -6.19
C PHE A 107 0.65 -9.95 -5.52
N GLY A 108 0.62 -11.30 -5.47
CA GLY A 108 -0.49 -12.06 -4.91
C GLY A 108 -0.43 -12.17 -3.38
N ALA A 109 0.30 -13.15 -2.86
CA ALA A 109 0.42 -13.35 -1.42
C ALA A 109 1.65 -14.18 -1.05
N ILE A 110 2.06 -14.14 0.22
CA ILE A 110 3.15 -14.99 0.72
C ILE A 110 2.77 -15.75 1.98
N THR A 111 3.47 -16.88 2.20
CA THR A 111 3.52 -17.61 3.45
C THR A 111 4.70 -17.10 4.28
N SER A 112 4.47 -16.80 5.54
CA SER A 112 5.52 -16.48 6.50
C SER A 112 5.40 -17.40 7.70
N LYS A 113 6.52 -18.01 8.13
CA LYS A 113 6.59 -18.90 9.28
C LYS A 113 7.72 -18.48 10.22
N PRO A 114 7.68 -18.90 11.51
CA PRO A 114 8.78 -18.68 12.44
C PRO A 114 10.09 -19.26 11.91
N LYS A 115 11.23 -18.62 12.23
CA LYS A 115 12.57 -19.00 11.74
C LYS A 115 12.90 -20.49 11.95
N THR A 116 12.50 -21.05 13.11
CA THR A 116 12.76 -22.46 13.45
C THR A 116 11.96 -23.43 12.60
N GLU A 117 10.72 -23.10 12.24
CA GLU A 117 9.89 -23.89 11.34
C GLU A 117 10.38 -23.76 9.91
N ALA A 118 10.67 -22.55 9.47
CA ALA A 118 11.20 -22.25 8.14
C ALA A 118 12.49 -23.02 7.84
N ALA A 119 13.43 -23.11 8.80
CA ALA A 119 14.67 -23.84 8.64
C ALA A 119 14.48 -25.35 8.42
N ARG A 120 13.43 -25.93 8.99
CA ARG A 120 13.12 -27.38 8.84
C ARG A 120 12.53 -27.72 7.47
N GLU A 121 11.94 -26.75 6.79
CA GLU A 121 11.28 -26.96 5.49
C GLU A 121 12.23 -26.70 4.29
N LEU A 122 13.46 -26.28 4.55
CA LEU A 122 14.49 -26.23 3.52
C LEU A 122 14.78 -27.63 2.96
N ALA A 123 15.12 -27.70 1.68
CA ALA A 123 15.64 -28.91 1.08
C ALA A 123 16.84 -29.45 1.89
N PRO A 124 17.00 -30.78 2.07
CA PRO A 124 17.98 -31.36 2.98
C PRO A 124 19.40 -30.83 2.79
N GLU A 125 19.83 -30.59 1.55
CA GLU A 125 21.13 -30.04 1.20
C GLU A 125 21.33 -28.58 1.59
N LEU A 126 20.26 -27.86 1.88
CA LEU A 126 20.30 -26.45 2.26
C LEU A 126 20.26 -26.25 3.79
N GLN A 127 19.74 -27.22 4.55
CA GLN A 127 19.54 -27.09 5.99
C GLN A 127 20.84 -26.85 6.77
N THR A 128 21.98 -27.30 6.26
CA THR A 128 23.31 -27.13 6.88
C THR A 128 24.02 -25.85 6.47
N ARG A 129 23.46 -25.05 5.53
CA ARG A 129 24.12 -23.85 4.97
C ARG A 129 23.91 -22.59 5.78
N GLY A 130 23.13 -22.64 6.87
CA GLY A 130 22.91 -21.49 7.77
C GLY A 130 21.96 -20.42 7.21
N TYR A 131 21.11 -20.75 6.25
CA TYR A 131 20.10 -19.83 5.74
C TYR A 131 19.12 -19.42 6.83
N THR A 132 18.73 -18.15 6.81
CA THR A 132 17.73 -17.60 7.73
C THR A 132 16.58 -16.99 6.94
N TYR A 133 15.35 -17.43 7.20
CA TYR A 133 14.16 -16.90 6.53
C TYR A 133 13.95 -15.41 6.82
N PHE A 134 13.59 -14.68 5.80
CA PHE A 134 13.13 -13.31 5.86
C PHE A 134 11.86 -13.16 5.00
N SER A 135 11.01 -12.20 5.34
CA SER A 135 9.82 -11.90 4.53
C SER A 135 10.21 -11.22 3.23
N PRO A 136 9.88 -11.81 2.05
CA PRO A 136 10.25 -11.23 0.77
C PRO A 136 9.59 -9.86 0.52
N ILE A 137 8.37 -9.61 1.02
CA ILE A 137 7.75 -8.28 0.87
C ILE A 137 8.48 -7.23 1.71
N VAL A 138 8.95 -7.58 2.91
CA VAL A 138 9.76 -6.66 3.73
C VAL A 138 11.10 -6.38 3.03
N ALA A 139 11.72 -7.40 2.45
CA ALA A 139 12.96 -7.23 1.68
C ALA A 139 12.75 -6.31 0.46
N MET A 140 11.68 -6.52 -0.33
CA MET A 140 11.35 -5.62 -1.45
C MET A 140 11.14 -4.16 -1.00
N ARG A 141 10.43 -3.94 0.12
CA ARG A 141 10.23 -2.59 0.68
C ARG A 141 11.56 -1.90 1.01
N GLN A 142 12.52 -2.64 1.54
CA GLN A 142 13.85 -2.10 1.85
C GLN A 142 14.71 -1.91 0.59
N LEU A 143 14.78 -2.92 -0.29
CA LEU A 143 15.62 -2.89 -1.49
C LEU A 143 15.23 -1.78 -2.47
N PHE A 144 13.94 -1.54 -2.65
CA PHE A 144 13.40 -0.54 -3.58
C PHE A 144 12.94 0.75 -2.87
N ASN A 145 13.24 0.88 -1.58
CA ASN A 145 12.80 2.00 -0.75
C ASN A 145 11.30 2.32 -0.96
N LEU A 146 10.45 1.29 -0.87
CA LEU A 146 9.00 1.44 -0.99
C LEU A 146 8.44 2.01 0.32
N ASP A 147 8.79 3.24 0.61
CA ASP A 147 8.60 3.89 1.91
C ASP A 147 7.17 4.40 2.16
N ILE A 148 6.33 4.44 1.13
CA ILE A 148 4.91 4.78 1.23
C ILE A 148 4.07 3.53 1.01
N CYS A 149 3.32 3.11 2.02
CA CYS A 149 2.26 2.12 1.89
C CYS A 149 0.91 2.84 1.92
N MET A 150 0.14 2.74 0.84
CA MET A 150 -1.20 3.32 0.73
C MET A 150 -2.24 2.21 0.80
N ARG A 151 -3.20 2.31 1.72
CA ARG A 151 -4.26 1.33 1.99
C ARG A 151 -5.63 2.01 2.01
N PRO A 152 -6.38 2.02 0.92
CA PRO A 152 -7.75 2.52 0.93
C PRO A 152 -8.68 1.53 1.62
N CYS A 153 -9.57 2.06 2.46
CA CYS A 153 -10.65 1.35 3.13
C CYS A 153 -11.97 2.03 2.77
N ARG A 154 -12.68 1.47 1.81
CA ARG A 154 -13.93 2.03 1.28
C ARG A 154 -15.07 1.03 1.43
N SER A 155 -16.18 1.48 2.02
CA SER A 155 -17.44 0.70 2.05
C SER A 155 -18.04 0.59 0.64
N PHE A 156 -18.52 -0.60 0.30
CA PHE A 156 -19.34 -0.80 -0.87
C PHE A 156 -20.82 -0.90 -0.44
N PRO A 157 -21.72 -0.05 -0.95
CA PRO A 157 -23.14 -0.13 -0.61
C PRO A 157 -23.70 -1.52 -0.85
N GLY A 158 -24.41 -2.07 0.14
CA GLY A 158 -24.98 -3.42 0.07
C GLY A 158 -23.99 -4.54 0.44
N ASN A 159 -22.74 -4.24 0.78
CA ASN A 159 -21.82 -5.25 1.31
C ASN A 159 -22.29 -5.74 2.68
N PRO A 160 -22.63 -7.03 2.85
CA PRO A 160 -23.12 -7.56 4.13
C PRO A 160 -22.08 -7.55 5.25
N LEU A 161 -20.82 -7.22 4.93
CA LEU A 161 -19.71 -7.12 5.88
C LEU A 161 -19.44 -5.68 6.33
N ASN A 162 -20.15 -4.68 5.80
CA ASN A 162 -19.99 -3.30 6.24
C ASN A 162 -20.30 -3.16 7.74
N PHE A 163 -19.63 -2.23 8.36
CA PHE A 163 -19.83 -1.90 9.76
C PHE A 163 -21.23 -1.32 9.99
N ILE A 164 -21.89 -1.81 11.02
CA ILE A 164 -23.21 -1.33 11.46
C ILE A 164 -23.08 -0.91 12.92
N ARG A 165 -23.49 0.31 13.23
CA ARG A 165 -23.57 0.81 14.61
C ARG A 165 -25.02 1.02 15.03
N LYS A 166 -25.24 1.12 16.33
CA LYS A 166 -26.53 1.54 16.89
C LYS A 166 -26.70 3.04 16.75
N GLY A 167 -27.70 3.45 16.00
CA GLY A 167 -28.11 4.83 15.86
C GLY A 167 -29.14 5.26 16.93
N PRO A 168 -29.69 6.47 16.79
CA PRO A 168 -30.73 7.00 17.67
C PRO A 168 -31.92 6.04 17.77
N ALA A 169 -32.51 5.97 18.98
CA ALA A 169 -33.64 5.08 19.28
C ALA A 169 -33.42 3.57 18.97
N GLY A 170 -32.14 3.16 18.84
CA GLY A 170 -31.78 1.76 18.57
C GLY A 170 -31.87 1.35 17.10
N SER A 171 -31.99 2.31 16.18
CA SER A 171 -31.87 2.05 14.73
C SER A 171 -30.52 1.45 14.38
N ALA A 172 -30.45 0.69 13.27
CA ALA A 172 -29.19 0.29 12.69
C ALA A 172 -28.72 1.38 11.71
N GLU A 173 -27.47 1.84 11.86
CA GLU A 173 -26.84 2.79 10.95
C GLU A 173 -25.64 2.14 10.30
N GLU A 174 -25.53 2.25 8.98
CA GLU A 174 -24.36 1.85 8.19
C GLU A 174 -23.61 3.11 7.75
N PRO A 175 -22.55 3.54 8.49
CA PRO A 175 -21.76 4.70 8.09
C PRO A 175 -20.99 4.41 6.82
N LEU A 176 -20.96 5.36 5.90
CA LEU A 176 -20.15 5.26 4.70
C LEU A 176 -18.69 5.56 5.06
N VAL A 177 -17.85 4.53 5.05
CA VAL A 177 -16.41 4.65 5.28
C VAL A 177 -15.70 4.86 3.96
N ASP A 178 -14.93 5.95 3.85
CA ASP A 178 -14.04 6.24 2.71
C ASP A 178 -12.76 6.86 3.24
N VAL A 179 -11.83 6.02 3.69
CA VAL A 179 -10.59 6.42 4.35
C VAL A 179 -9.41 5.82 3.62
N VAL A 180 -8.36 6.61 3.41
CA VAL A 180 -7.09 6.14 2.85
C VAL A 180 -5.98 6.28 3.88
N ILE A 181 -5.34 5.19 4.25
CA ILE A 181 -4.25 5.17 5.21
C ILE A 181 -2.91 5.20 4.47
N PHE A 182 -2.10 6.23 4.77
CA PHE A 182 -0.70 6.35 4.38
C PHE A 182 0.16 5.88 5.54
N ARG A 183 0.73 4.69 5.41
CA ARG A 183 1.60 4.03 6.38
C ARG A 183 3.05 4.19 5.93
N GLN A 184 3.91 4.79 6.76
CA GLN A 184 5.35 4.74 6.55
C GLN A 184 5.81 3.26 6.59
N ASN A 185 6.61 2.82 5.63
CA ASN A 185 6.71 1.39 5.35
C ASN A 185 8.11 0.80 5.57
N THR A 186 9.14 1.63 5.76
CA THR A 186 10.54 1.20 5.85
C THR A 186 11.23 1.57 7.16
N GLU A 187 10.67 2.45 7.95
CA GLU A 187 11.21 2.94 9.22
C GLU A 187 10.35 2.54 10.43
N GLY A 188 10.59 3.13 11.56
CA GLY A 188 9.87 2.92 12.81
C GLY A 188 10.38 1.71 13.59
N LEU A 189 9.50 1.03 14.30
CA LEU A 189 9.84 -0.19 15.02
C LEU A 189 10.14 -1.37 14.07
N TYR A 190 9.56 -1.37 12.89
CA TYR A 190 9.74 -2.43 11.89
C TYR A 190 11.05 -2.28 11.10
N SER A 191 11.89 -1.27 11.42
CA SER A 191 13.26 -1.20 10.94
C SER A 191 14.14 -2.37 11.41
N GLY A 192 13.69 -3.10 12.44
CA GLY A 192 14.37 -4.29 12.95
C GLY A 192 15.66 -4.00 13.74
N VAL A 193 15.88 -2.74 14.15
CA VAL A 193 17.04 -2.38 14.99
C VAL A 193 16.71 -2.73 16.44
N GLU A 194 17.02 -3.98 16.81
CA GLU A 194 16.68 -4.52 18.12
C GLU A 194 17.70 -5.54 18.63
N TRP A 195 17.74 -5.70 19.92
CA TRP A 195 18.59 -6.66 20.61
C TRP A 195 17.85 -7.36 21.75
N THR A 196 17.96 -8.66 21.80
CA THR A 196 17.84 -9.42 23.05
C THR A 196 19.26 -9.59 23.59
N ASN A 197 19.49 -9.31 24.88
CA ASN A 197 20.82 -9.27 25.46
C ASN A 197 21.73 -8.22 24.80
N PRO A 198 21.38 -6.91 24.88
CA PRO A 198 22.13 -5.85 24.21
C PRO A 198 23.60 -5.81 24.65
N PRO A 199 24.54 -5.65 23.69
CA PRO A 199 25.97 -5.57 24.00
C PRO A 199 26.32 -4.31 24.81
N ALA A 200 27.53 -4.29 25.38
CA ALA A 200 27.98 -3.24 26.30
C ALA A 200 27.93 -1.85 25.67
N GLU A 201 28.26 -1.74 24.38
CA GLU A 201 28.25 -0.50 23.62
C GLU A 201 26.84 0.09 23.49
N VAL A 202 25.85 -0.75 23.21
CA VAL A 202 24.44 -0.34 23.14
C VAL A 202 23.96 0.11 24.53
N ARG A 203 24.29 -0.64 25.59
CA ARG A 203 23.97 -0.26 26.97
C ARG A 203 24.61 1.07 27.36
N ALA A 204 25.88 1.28 27.01
CA ALA A 204 26.58 2.51 27.29
C ALA A 204 25.93 3.70 26.57
N ALA A 205 25.54 3.53 25.29
CA ALA A 205 24.83 4.55 24.56
C ALA A 205 23.47 4.88 25.19
N LEU A 206 22.68 3.88 25.56
CA LEU A 206 21.37 4.07 26.22
C LEU A 206 21.53 4.73 27.60
N ALA A 207 22.59 4.43 28.35
CA ALA A 207 22.85 4.99 29.67
C ALA A 207 23.12 6.51 29.65
N THR A 208 23.43 7.10 28.49
CA THR A 208 23.48 8.55 28.33
C THR A 208 22.11 9.23 28.51
N HIS A 209 21.03 8.48 28.31
CA HIS A 209 19.68 9.01 28.50
C HIS A 209 19.23 8.86 29.96
N PRO A 210 18.78 9.96 30.64
CA PRO A 210 18.48 9.94 32.08
C PRO A 210 17.42 8.91 32.50
N LYS A 211 16.45 8.62 31.65
CA LYS A 211 15.39 7.65 31.94
C LYS A 211 15.88 6.20 31.95
N PHE A 212 17.03 5.91 31.32
CA PHE A 212 17.60 4.57 31.30
C PHE A 212 18.13 4.13 32.67
N LYS A 213 18.34 5.06 33.59
CA LYS A 213 18.73 4.76 34.98
C LYS A 213 17.82 3.72 35.65
N ALA A 214 16.54 3.69 35.32
CA ALA A 214 15.59 2.71 35.84
C ALA A 214 15.93 1.26 35.48
N TYR A 215 16.79 1.06 34.47
CA TYR A 215 17.19 -0.26 33.96
C TYR A 215 18.69 -0.54 34.16
N ALA A 216 19.42 0.33 34.87
CA ALA A 216 20.86 0.25 35.01
C ALA A 216 21.32 -1.07 35.61
N ASP A 217 20.58 -1.56 36.64
CA ASP A 217 20.90 -2.78 37.38
C ASP A 217 20.31 -4.06 36.76
N VAL A 218 19.52 -3.94 35.66
CA VAL A 218 18.99 -5.09 34.93
C VAL A 218 20.11 -5.74 34.13
N SER A 219 20.29 -7.06 34.26
CA SER A 219 21.31 -7.77 33.48
C SER A 219 21.02 -7.68 31.98
N SER A 220 22.06 -7.75 31.13
CA SER A 220 21.82 -7.75 29.67
C SER A 220 21.00 -8.97 29.23
N ALA A 221 21.14 -10.11 29.90
CA ALA A 221 20.40 -11.33 29.60
C ALA A 221 18.86 -11.18 29.84
N ASP A 222 18.49 -10.26 30.74
CA ASP A 222 17.09 -9.97 31.11
C ASP A 222 16.55 -8.72 30.40
N LEU A 223 17.31 -8.15 29.47
CA LEU A 223 16.96 -6.92 28.76
C LEU A 223 16.81 -7.15 27.26
N ALA A 224 15.69 -6.69 26.72
CA ALA A 224 15.49 -6.55 25.28
C ALA A 224 15.26 -5.07 24.94
N VAL A 225 15.80 -4.63 23.82
CA VAL A 225 15.71 -3.24 23.33
C VAL A 225 15.29 -3.22 21.87
N SER A 226 14.29 -2.42 21.53
CA SER A 226 13.93 -2.08 20.14
C SER A 226 14.03 -0.58 19.95
N CYS A 227 14.59 -0.16 18.83
CA CYS A 227 14.70 1.25 18.45
C CYS A 227 13.59 1.63 17.49
N ARG A 228 12.90 2.71 17.78
CA ARG A 228 11.97 3.36 16.85
C ARG A 228 12.69 4.51 16.16
N ILE A 229 12.98 4.36 14.87
CA ILE A 229 13.81 5.30 14.10
C ILE A 229 12.92 5.99 13.06
N PHE A 230 12.93 7.32 13.05
CA PHE A 230 12.30 8.13 12.02
C PHE A 230 13.31 9.07 11.41
N THR A 231 13.31 9.23 10.09
CA THR A 231 14.04 10.29 9.42
C THR A 231 13.09 11.40 8.98
N ARG A 232 13.59 12.64 9.01
CA ARG A 232 12.82 13.79 8.56
C ARG A 232 12.37 13.64 7.10
N ARG A 233 13.28 13.18 6.22
CA ARG A 233 13.01 12.93 4.80
C ARG A 233 11.83 11.98 4.59
N ALA A 234 11.81 10.83 5.27
CA ALA A 234 10.73 9.85 5.10
C ALA A 234 9.40 10.37 5.66
N CYS A 235 9.44 11.10 6.77
CA CYS A 235 8.25 11.78 7.31
C CYS A 235 7.71 12.85 6.35
N GLU A 236 8.57 13.69 5.78
CA GLU A 236 8.18 14.72 4.80
C GLU A 236 7.58 14.10 3.55
N ARG A 237 8.20 13.04 3.03
CA ARG A 237 7.75 12.34 1.84
C ARG A 237 6.35 11.76 2.02
N ILE A 238 6.10 11.00 3.09
CA ILE A 238 4.80 10.36 3.27
C ILE A 238 3.70 11.36 3.63
N VAL A 239 3.99 12.37 4.43
CA VAL A 239 3.02 13.42 4.77
C VAL A 239 2.67 14.21 3.53
N THR A 240 3.64 14.60 2.71
CA THR A 240 3.39 15.30 1.43
C THR A 240 2.52 14.46 0.51
N ALA A 241 2.84 13.18 0.33
CA ALA A 241 2.04 12.27 -0.48
C ALA A 241 0.58 12.15 0.02
N ALA A 242 0.36 12.14 1.35
CA ALA A 242 -0.97 12.12 1.93
C ALA A 242 -1.77 13.40 1.61
N PHE A 243 -1.14 14.58 1.67
CA PHE A 243 -1.79 15.85 1.31
C PHE A 243 -2.04 15.96 -0.20
N GLU A 244 -1.11 15.54 -1.05
CA GLU A 244 -1.28 15.49 -2.49
C GLU A 244 -2.44 14.57 -2.89
N HIS A 245 -2.52 13.39 -2.27
CA HIS A 245 -3.62 12.47 -2.45
C HIS A 245 -4.96 13.10 -2.02
N ALA A 246 -5.00 13.72 -0.85
CA ALA A 246 -6.20 14.40 -0.36
C ALA A 246 -6.68 15.46 -1.36
N ARG A 247 -5.77 16.28 -1.90
CA ARG A 247 -6.10 17.30 -2.90
C ARG A 247 -6.58 16.68 -4.22
N LYS A 248 -5.89 15.64 -4.71
CA LYS A 248 -6.21 14.97 -5.98
C LYS A 248 -7.61 14.34 -5.95
N PHE A 249 -7.99 13.74 -4.83
CA PHE A 249 -9.26 13.00 -4.69
C PHE A 249 -10.36 13.74 -3.92
N GLY A 250 -10.11 14.99 -3.53
CA GLY A 250 -11.12 15.87 -2.94
C GLY A 250 -11.42 15.63 -1.45
N TYR A 251 -10.54 14.92 -0.73
CA TYR A 251 -10.64 14.79 0.73
C TYR A 251 -10.39 16.13 1.42
N LYS A 252 -11.09 16.38 2.50
CA LYS A 252 -11.08 17.67 3.21
C LYS A 252 -10.06 17.75 4.35
N SER A 253 -9.60 16.58 4.81
CA SER A 253 -8.68 16.50 5.94
C SER A 253 -7.61 15.45 5.76
N VAL A 254 -6.43 15.71 6.35
CA VAL A 254 -5.37 14.76 6.60
C VAL A 254 -5.17 14.65 8.10
N THR A 255 -5.23 13.44 8.64
CA THR A 255 -5.05 13.15 10.07
C THR A 255 -3.69 12.53 10.30
N VAL A 256 -2.82 13.18 11.07
CA VAL A 256 -1.59 12.55 11.60
C VAL A 256 -1.99 11.70 12.82
N CYS A 257 -1.90 10.38 12.66
CA CYS A 257 -2.22 9.40 13.69
C CYS A 257 -0.94 8.85 14.33
N GLU A 258 -0.59 9.39 15.49
CA GLU A 258 0.67 9.09 16.20
C GLU A 258 0.46 9.12 17.74
N LYS A 259 1.51 9.18 18.54
CA LYS A 259 1.43 9.26 20.00
C LYS A 259 2.36 10.36 20.58
N PRO A 260 2.25 11.63 20.14
CA PRO A 260 3.24 12.66 20.48
C PRO A 260 3.23 13.06 21.96
N ASN A 261 2.17 12.80 22.70
CA ASN A 261 2.08 13.05 24.14
C ASN A 261 2.96 12.11 24.98
N VAL A 262 3.35 10.95 24.45
CA VAL A 262 4.20 9.93 25.10
C VAL A 262 5.49 9.70 24.32
N ILE A 263 5.39 9.45 23.02
CA ILE A 263 6.53 9.24 22.12
C ILE A 263 6.90 10.58 21.49
N ARG A 264 7.55 11.43 22.26
CA ARG A 264 7.68 12.86 21.96
C ARG A 264 8.58 13.15 20.75
N GLU A 265 9.66 12.40 20.59
CA GLU A 265 10.67 12.68 19.55
C GLU A 265 10.17 12.24 18.17
N THR A 266 9.93 10.96 17.96
CA THR A 266 9.55 10.44 16.63
C THR A 266 8.13 10.83 16.23
N SER A 267 7.14 10.64 17.11
CA SER A 267 5.75 11.09 16.83
C SER A 267 5.62 12.60 16.77
N GLY A 268 6.40 13.32 17.59
CA GLY A 268 6.46 14.80 17.56
C GLY A 268 7.01 15.32 16.24
N MET A 269 8.08 14.69 15.70
CA MET A 269 8.63 15.01 14.39
C MET A 269 7.59 14.85 13.28
N MET A 270 6.84 13.74 13.25
CA MET A 270 5.79 13.52 12.25
C MET A 270 4.72 14.62 12.30
N LEU A 271 4.28 15.01 13.51
CA LEU A 271 3.28 16.06 13.68
C LEU A 271 3.82 17.46 13.32
N GLU A 272 5.07 17.76 13.66
CA GLU A 272 5.75 19.01 13.26
C GLU A 272 5.79 19.15 11.75
N ILE A 273 6.17 18.08 11.07
CA ILE A 273 6.23 18.01 9.61
C ILE A 273 4.84 18.14 9.00
N GLY A 274 3.82 17.49 9.60
CA GLY A 274 2.43 17.66 9.18
C GLY A 274 1.99 19.13 9.15
N ARG A 275 2.32 19.87 10.20
CA ARG A 275 2.05 21.32 10.28
C ARG A 275 2.85 22.15 9.27
N ALA A 276 4.07 21.73 8.96
CA ALA A 276 4.89 22.41 7.96
C ALA A 276 4.36 22.20 6.54
N VAL A 277 4.03 20.97 6.18
CA VAL A 277 3.49 20.58 4.88
C VAL A 277 2.12 21.22 4.63
N GLN A 278 1.23 21.23 5.63
CA GLN A 278 -0.10 21.82 5.54
C GLN A 278 -0.09 23.27 5.04
N LYS A 279 0.97 24.05 5.31
CA LYS A 279 1.08 25.44 4.83
C LYS A 279 1.00 25.55 3.30
N GLY A 280 1.40 24.51 2.57
CA GLY A 280 1.26 24.41 1.12
C GLY A 280 -0.11 23.90 0.64
N PHE A 281 -1.01 23.54 1.59
CA PHE A 281 -2.31 22.91 1.34
C PHE A 281 -3.39 23.57 2.20
N ALA A 282 -3.57 24.89 2.04
CA ALA A 282 -4.50 25.70 2.87
C ALA A 282 -5.97 25.26 2.73
N ASP A 283 -6.31 24.54 1.70
CA ASP A 283 -7.63 23.99 1.38
C ASP A 283 -7.92 22.64 2.09
N ILE A 284 -6.92 22.08 2.79
CA ILE A 284 -7.02 20.79 3.49
C ILE A 284 -6.73 20.99 4.98
N GLU A 285 -7.63 20.51 5.82
CA GLU A 285 -7.46 20.56 7.27
C GLU A 285 -6.43 19.54 7.75
N LEU A 286 -5.59 19.93 8.70
CA LEU A 286 -4.73 19.00 9.43
C LEU A 286 -5.36 18.64 10.77
N TRP A 287 -5.68 17.38 10.93
CA TRP A 287 -6.07 16.81 12.21
C TRP A 287 -4.91 16.03 12.84
N ASN A 288 -4.96 15.82 14.15
CA ASN A 288 -4.07 14.89 14.82
C ASN A 288 -4.83 14.07 15.85
N THR A 289 -4.51 12.77 15.89
CA THR A 289 -5.08 11.84 16.86
C THR A 289 -3.99 10.99 17.50
N ASN A 290 -4.20 10.62 18.77
CA ASN A 290 -3.40 9.56 19.38
C ASN A 290 -3.91 8.21 18.88
N ILE A 291 -3.01 7.26 18.63
CA ILE A 291 -3.35 5.93 18.10
C ILE A 291 -4.43 5.21 18.89
N ASP A 292 -4.36 5.25 20.22
CA ASP A 292 -5.36 4.64 21.11
C ASP A 292 -6.74 5.29 20.98
N ALA A 293 -6.79 6.63 20.89
CA ALA A 293 -8.02 7.37 20.61
C ALA A 293 -8.55 7.08 19.21
N GLN A 294 -7.67 6.99 18.20
CA GLN A 294 -8.05 6.65 16.83
C GLN A 294 -8.76 5.29 16.76
N MET A 295 -8.28 4.28 17.48
CA MET A 295 -8.91 2.96 17.53
C MET A 295 -10.29 2.97 18.19
N MET A 296 -10.56 3.91 19.08
CA MET A 296 -11.90 4.13 19.61
C MET A 296 -12.78 4.89 18.59
N TRP A 297 -12.26 5.96 17.97
CA TRP A 297 -13.02 6.79 17.05
C TRP A 297 -13.44 6.03 15.78
N LEU A 298 -12.61 5.11 15.27
CA LEU A 298 -12.98 4.29 14.11
C LEU A 298 -14.26 3.45 14.32
N THR A 299 -14.62 3.15 15.58
CA THR A 299 -15.88 2.44 15.91
C THR A 299 -17.04 3.38 16.25
N LYS A 300 -16.78 4.69 16.36
CA LYS A 300 -17.79 5.71 16.70
C LYS A 300 -18.26 6.47 15.46
N ASN A 301 -17.32 7.05 14.74
CA ASN A 301 -17.57 7.93 13.60
C ASN A 301 -16.46 7.78 12.55
N PRO A 302 -16.32 6.57 11.94
CA PRO A 302 -15.31 6.32 10.92
C PRO A 302 -15.48 7.18 9.67
N GLU A 303 -16.69 7.64 9.40
CA GLU A 303 -17.07 8.50 8.27
C GLU A 303 -16.51 9.92 8.33
N ASP A 304 -16.03 10.37 9.48
CA ASP A 304 -15.44 11.71 9.64
C ASP A 304 -14.01 11.79 9.06
N TYR A 305 -13.36 10.65 8.83
CA TYR A 305 -11.97 10.61 8.37
C TYR A 305 -11.88 10.49 6.84
N GLY A 306 -10.91 11.19 6.25
CA GLY A 306 -10.56 11.07 4.83
C GLY A 306 -9.21 10.39 4.65
N VAL A 307 -8.10 11.14 4.83
CA VAL A 307 -6.75 10.59 4.72
C VAL A 307 -6.11 10.53 6.11
N ILE A 308 -5.53 9.38 6.45
CA ILE A 308 -4.77 9.19 7.70
C ILE A 308 -3.33 8.87 7.35
N VAL A 309 -2.37 9.57 7.98
CA VAL A 309 -0.94 9.29 7.84
C VAL A 309 -0.35 8.90 9.19
N ALA A 310 0.44 7.82 9.21
CA ALA A 310 1.01 7.28 10.44
C ALA A 310 2.37 6.60 10.20
N GLY A 311 3.16 6.47 11.25
CA GLY A 311 4.36 5.62 11.25
C GLY A 311 4.02 4.15 11.03
N ASN A 312 5.04 3.34 10.77
CA ASN A 312 4.91 1.97 10.28
C ASN A 312 3.94 1.11 11.10
N MET A 313 4.24 0.88 12.38
CA MET A 313 3.41 0.05 13.25
C MET A 313 2.01 0.62 13.47
N PHE A 314 1.89 1.93 13.69
CA PHE A 314 0.58 2.54 13.91
C PHE A 314 -0.27 2.56 12.64
N GLY A 315 0.34 2.79 11.49
CA GLY A 315 -0.33 2.70 10.20
C GLY A 315 -0.83 1.30 9.89
N ASP A 316 -0.09 0.25 10.31
CA ASP A 316 -0.51 -1.15 10.20
C ASP A 316 -1.77 -1.42 11.02
N ILE A 317 -1.74 -1.04 12.30
CA ILE A 317 -2.87 -1.23 13.22
C ILE A 317 -4.12 -0.49 12.74
N VAL A 318 -3.98 0.77 12.34
CA VAL A 318 -5.12 1.60 11.89
C VAL A 318 -5.69 1.07 10.59
N SER A 319 -4.84 0.68 9.63
CA SER A 319 -5.33 0.19 8.34
C SER A 319 -6.10 -1.12 8.47
N ASP A 320 -5.63 -2.04 9.32
CA ASP A 320 -6.33 -3.29 9.57
C ASP A 320 -7.65 -3.07 10.34
N GLY A 321 -7.66 -2.10 11.27
CA GLY A 321 -8.86 -1.67 11.95
C GLY A 321 -9.93 -1.14 10.98
N PHE A 322 -9.58 -0.22 10.08
CA PHE A 322 -10.50 0.31 9.06
C PHE A 322 -10.88 -0.74 8.01
N ALA A 323 -9.95 -1.63 7.60
CA ALA A 323 -10.27 -2.74 6.72
C ALA A 323 -11.38 -3.63 7.30
N GLY A 324 -11.34 -3.88 8.63
CA GLY A 324 -12.38 -4.62 9.34
C GLY A 324 -13.78 -3.99 9.25
N LEU A 325 -13.87 -2.68 9.05
CA LEU A 325 -15.16 -1.98 8.91
C LEU A 325 -15.77 -2.07 7.52
N VAL A 326 -15.00 -2.40 6.49
CA VAL A 326 -15.41 -2.35 5.09
C VAL A 326 -15.45 -3.71 4.39
N GLY A 327 -15.33 -4.78 5.15
CA GLY A 327 -15.41 -6.14 4.61
C GLY A 327 -14.20 -7.02 4.93
N GLY A 328 -13.22 -6.52 5.68
CA GLY A 328 -12.05 -7.28 6.09
C GLY A 328 -11.04 -7.50 4.96
N LEU A 329 -10.19 -8.52 5.14
CA LEU A 329 -9.06 -8.78 4.24
C LEU A 329 -9.45 -9.13 2.80
N GLY A 330 -10.69 -9.59 2.55
CA GLY A 330 -11.20 -9.87 1.20
C GLY A 330 -11.40 -8.62 0.34
N PHE A 331 -11.35 -7.42 0.96
CA PHE A 331 -11.49 -6.12 0.31
C PHE A 331 -10.26 -5.23 0.47
N ALA A 332 -9.30 -5.64 1.30
CA ALA A 332 -8.16 -4.83 1.67
C ALA A 332 -7.04 -4.92 0.63
N CYS A 333 -6.83 -3.84 -0.09
CA CYS A 333 -5.79 -3.66 -1.10
C CYS A 333 -4.71 -2.71 -0.61
N SER A 334 -3.53 -2.76 -1.22
CA SER A 334 -2.36 -1.99 -0.83
C SER A 334 -1.48 -1.63 -2.02
N ALA A 335 -0.88 -0.45 -1.97
CA ALA A 335 0.22 -0.04 -2.83
C ALA A 335 1.45 0.26 -1.98
N ASN A 336 2.59 -0.32 -2.33
CA ASN A 336 3.89 -0.01 -1.77
C ASN A 336 4.64 0.82 -2.82
N ILE A 337 4.89 2.09 -2.52
CA ILE A 337 5.38 3.07 -3.51
C ILE A 337 6.71 3.63 -3.05
N GLY A 338 7.71 3.50 -3.90
CA GLY A 338 9.02 4.14 -3.80
C GLY A 338 9.15 5.32 -4.77
N GLU A 339 10.37 5.82 -4.93
CA GLU A 339 10.65 6.87 -5.93
C GLU A 339 10.67 6.33 -7.36
N GLU A 340 11.13 5.09 -7.54
CA GLU A 340 11.32 4.48 -8.87
C GLU A 340 10.52 3.20 -9.09
N CYS A 341 10.03 2.57 -8.05
CA CYS A 341 9.35 1.28 -8.13
C CYS A 341 8.08 1.30 -7.31
N ALA A 342 7.05 0.58 -7.76
CA ALA A 342 5.82 0.39 -7.03
C ALA A 342 5.35 -1.06 -7.12
N VAL A 343 4.86 -1.61 -6.00
CA VAL A 343 4.33 -2.97 -5.91
C VAL A 343 2.94 -2.93 -5.29
N PHE A 344 1.98 -3.52 -5.98
CA PHE A 344 0.56 -3.55 -5.61
C PHE A 344 0.17 -4.93 -5.15
N GLU A 345 -0.45 -5.04 -3.99
CA GLU A 345 -0.77 -6.32 -3.35
C GLU A 345 -2.06 -6.26 -2.54
N PRO A 346 -2.82 -7.35 -2.39
CA PRO A 346 -3.81 -7.45 -1.33
C PRO A 346 -3.10 -7.55 0.03
N THR A 347 -3.78 -7.16 1.11
CA THR A 347 -3.18 -7.23 2.46
C THR A 347 -3.33 -8.61 3.12
N HIS A 348 -4.13 -9.51 2.51
CA HIS A 348 -4.29 -10.88 3.02
C HIS A 348 -3.04 -11.73 2.81
N GLY A 349 -2.81 -12.70 3.69
CA GLY A 349 -1.77 -13.71 3.53
C GLY A 349 -2.15 -14.80 2.52
N SER A 350 -1.28 -15.79 2.41
CA SER A 350 -1.39 -16.90 1.44
C SER A 350 -2.52 -17.91 1.71
N ALA A 351 -3.06 -17.97 2.94
CA ALA A 351 -4.14 -18.87 3.36
C ALA A 351 -4.05 -20.29 2.73
N PRO A 352 -2.96 -21.04 2.94
CA PRO A 352 -2.64 -22.26 2.19
C PRO A 352 -3.71 -23.36 2.29
N LYS A 353 -4.56 -23.31 3.33
CA LYS A 353 -5.69 -24.24 3.48
C LYS A 353 -6.74 -24.14 2.37
N TYR A 354 -6.78 -23.02 1.63
CA TYR A 354 -7.74 -22.78 0.55
C TYR A 354 -7.13 -22.98 -0.84
N GLU A 355 -5.80 -23.06 -0.97
CA GLU A 355 -5.10 -23.19 -2.26
C GLU A 355 -5.57 -24.40 -3.08
N LYS A 356 -5.79 -25.52 -2.39
CA LYS A 356 -6.12 -26.81 -3.02
C LYS A 356 -7.62 -27.03 -3.22
N LEU A 357 -8.45 -26.05 -2.93
CA LEU A 357 -9.89 -26.18 -3.17
C LEU A 357 -10.19 -25.96 -4.66
N ASP A 358 -10.87 -26.94 -5.23
CA ASP A 358 -11.37 -26.90 -6.61
C ASP A 358 -12.86 -27.24 -6.61
N PRO A 359 -13.74 -26.29 -7.04
CA PRO A 359 -13.40 -24.91 -7.40
C PRO A 359 -13.00 -24.04 -6.20
N SER A 360 -12.16 -23.03 -6.47
CA SER A 360 -11.73 -22.09 -5.44
C SER A 360 -12.91 -21.23 -4.93
N ILE A 361 -12.88 -20.91 -3.63
CA ILE A 361 -13.93 -20.16 -2.94
C ILE A 361 -13.47 -18.79 -2.41
N VAL A 362 -12.19 -18.43 -2.63
CA VAL A 362 -11.63 -17.21 -2.07
C VAL A 362 -12.13 -15.97 -2.80
N ASN A 363 -12.29 -14.89 -2.06
CA ASN A 363 -12.73 -13.62 -2.59
C ASN A 363 -11.61 -12.97 -3.42
N PRO A 364 -11.79 -12.68 -4.73
CA PRO A 364 -10.75 -12.09 -5.58
C PRO A 364 -10.72 -10.55 -5.50
N ILE A 365 -11.68 -9.91 -4.80
CA ILE A 365 -11.91 -8.46 -4.87
C ILE A 365 -10.69 -7.68 -4.38
N ALA A 366 -10.04 -8.10 -3.29
CA ALA A 366 -8.84 -7.42 -2.78
C ALA A 366 -7.71 -7.35 -3.84
N MET A 367 -7.47 -8.44 -4.58
CA MET A 367 -6.47 -8.48 -5.64
C MET A 367 -6.90 -7.62 -6.84
N ILE A 368 -8.16 -7.65 -7.22
CA ILE A 368 -8.70 -6.82 -8.31
C ILE A 368 -8.61 -5.32 -7.93
N LEU A 369 -8.89 -4.97 -6.67
CA LEU A 369 -8.72 -3.60 -6.17
C LEU A 369 -7.24 -3.17 -6.12
N SER A 370 -6.32 -4.09 -5.82
CA SER A 370 -4.87 -3.82 -5.91
C SER A 370 -4.45 -3.53 -7.36
N ALA A 371 -5.02 -4.25 -8.33
CA ALA A 371 -4.83 -3.94 -9.74
C ALA A 371 -5.43 -2.57 -10.14
N CYS A 372 -6.56 -2.15 -9.54
CA CYS A 372 -7.07 -0.79 -9.72
C CYS A 372 -6.11 0.28 -9.18
N MET A 373 -5.46 0.04 -8.04
CA MET A 373 -4.44 0.95 -7.53
C MET A 373 -3.22 1.05 -8.47
N MET A 374 -2.83 -0.06 -9.08
CA MET A 374 -1.80 -0.07 -10.12
C MET A 374 -2.22 0.77 -11.34
N LEU A 375 -3.47 0.65 -11.79
CA LEU A 375 -3.99 1.48 -12.88
C LEU A 375 -3.98 2.97 -12.54
N ASP A 376 -4.37 3.35 -11.31
CA ASP A 376 -4.30 4.76 -10.85
C ASP A 376 -2.87 5.31 -10.82
N HIS A 377 -1.90 4.47 -10.45
CA HIS A 377 -0.48 4.80 -10.45
C HIS A 377 0.07 4.99 -11.87
N LEU A 378 -0.49 4.28 -12.84
CA LEU A 378 -0.11 4.33 -14.25
C LEU A 378 -0.92 5.33 -15.06
N ASP A 379 -1.69 6.22 -14.39
CA ASP A 379 -2.57 7.23 -14.99
C ASP A 379 -3.73 6.66 -15.83
N GLU A 380 -4.12 5.40 -15.57
CA GLU A 380 -5.24 4.70 -16.19
C GLU A 380 -6.50 4.75 -15.29
N THR A 381 -6.73 5.88 -14.63
CA THR A 381 -7.76 6.05 -13.58
C THR A 381 -9.17 5.76 -14.12
N GLU A 382 -9.47 6.07 -15.38
CA GLU A 382 -10.78 5.76 -15.98
C GLU A 382 -11.07 4.25 -16.00
N LYS A 383 -10.06 3.43 -16.34
CA LYS A 383 -10.19 1.97 -16.32
C LYS A 383 -10.37 1.45 -14.89
N ALA A 384 -9.61 2.01 -13.93
CA ALA A 384 -9.73 1.67 -12.52
C ALA A 384 -11.15 1.96 -11.98
N GLU A 385 -11.72 3.11 -12.33
CA GLU A 385 -13.07 3.50 -11.90
C GLU A 385 -14.16 2.62 -12.55
N ARG A 386 -13.98 2.19 -13.79
CA ARG A 386 -14.89 1.22 -14.43
C ARG A 386 -14.90 -0.09 -13.66
N ILE A 387 -13.72 -0.61 -13.28
CA ILE A 387 -13.61 -1.86 -12.49
C ILE A 387 -14.26 -1.68 -11.11
N ARG A 388 -13.98 -0.58 -10.39
CA ARG A 388 -14.57 -0.31 -9.07
C ARG A 388 -16.08 -0.23 -9.13
N ARG A 389 -16.64 0.39 -10.18
CA ARG A 389 -18.08 0.45 -10.41
C ARG A 389 -18.67 -0.94 -10.66
N ALA A 390 -18.04 -1.75 -11.50
CA ALA A 390 -18.47 -3.13 -11.75
C ALA A 390 -18.50 -3.97 -10.46
N ILE A 391 -17.48 -3.83 -9.61
CA ILE A 391 -17.43 -4.47 -8.27
C ILE A 391 -18.60 -3.98 -7.41
N ALA A 392 -18.84 -2.67 -7.35
CA ALA A 392 -19.92 -2.10 -6.56
C ALA A 392 -21.31 -2.61 -7.01
N GLU A 393 -21.53 -2.73 -8.32
CA GLU A 393 -22.77 -3.27 -8.88
C GLU A 393 -22.98 -4.74 -8.55
N VAL A 394 -21.93 -5.58 -8.62
CA VAL A 394 -21.98 -7.00 -8.21
C VAL A 394 -22.37 -7.14 -6.75
N ILE A 395 -21.74 -6.34 -5.88
CA ILE A 395 -22.00 -6.36 -4.44
C ILE A 395 -23.44 -5.88 -4.14
N ALA A 396 -23.86 -4.76 -4.74
CA ALA A 396 -25.21 -4.20 -4.52
C ALA A 396 -26.30 -5.14 -4.99
N GLU A 397 -26.09 -5.90 -6.07
CA GLU A 397 -27.03 -6.92 -6.53
C GLU A 397 -27.17 -8.10 -5.54
N GLY A 398 -26.10 -8.43 -4.80
CA GLY A 398 -26.12 -9.41 -3.72
C GLY A 398 -26.33 -10.87 -4.15
N LYS A 399 -26.22 -11.19 -5.44
CA LYS A 399 -26.48 -12.54 -5.98
C LYS A 399 -25.25 -13.43 -6.02
N VAL A 400 -24.04 -12.84 -6.19
CA VAL A 400 -22.80 -13.57 -6.38
C VAL A 400 -21.84 -13.16 -5.26
N LEU A 401 -21.96 -13.84 -4.13
CA LEU A 401 -21.22 -13.54 -2.90
C LEU A 401 -20.37 -14.73 -2.50
N THR A 402 -19.09 -14.47 -2.13
CA THR A 402 -18.19 -15.49 -1.60
C THR A 402 -18.56 -15.90 -0.17
N TYR A 403 -17.97 -16.97 0.32
CA TYR A 403 -18.29 -17.53 1.63
C TYR A 403 -18.07 -16.54 2.81
N ASP A 404 -17.05 -15.69 2.71
CA ASP A 404 -16.73 -14.64 3.69
C ASP A 404 -17.84 -13.58 3.72
N MET A 405 -18.33 -13.13 2.56
CA MET A 405 -19.44 -12.19 2.46
C MET A 405 -20.75 -12.79 3.00
N LEU A 406 -20.94 -14.09 2.86
CA LEU A 406 -22.09 -14.82 3.45
C LEU A 406 -21.86 -15.18 4.92
N LYS A 407 -20.74 -14.80 5.52
CA LYS A 407 -20.35 -15.13 6.93
C LYS A 407 -20.36 -16.64 7.19
N LEU A 408 -20.04 -17.44 6.18
CA LEU A 408 -19.94 -18.90 6.31
C LEU A 408 -18.51 -19.30 6.73
N PRO A 409 -18.36 -20.36 7.53
CA PRO A 409 -17.03 -20.91 7.80
C PRO A 409 -16.45 -21.48 6.51
N GLY A 410 -15.22 -21.08 6.15
CA GLY A 410 -14.59 -21.51 4.89
C GLY A 410 -14.34 -23.02 4.84
N GLY A 411 -14.55 -23.61 3.65
CA GLY A 411 -14.35 -25.02 3.38
C GLY A 411 -15.08 -25.51 2.13
N ALA A 412 -14.80 -26.71 1.64
CA ALA A 412 -15.34 -27.24 0.38
C ALA A 412 -16.90 -27.25 0.30
N GLY A 413 -17.57 -27.35 1.44
CA GLY A 413 -19.06 -27.42 1.49
C GLY A 413 -19.78 -26.08 1.35
N VAL A 414 -19.09 -24.94 1.23
CA VAL A 414 -19.76 -23.62 1.22
C VAL A 414 -20.52 -23.34 -0.07
N ILE A 415 -20.10 -23.94 -1.18
CA ILE A 415 -20.78 -23.80 -2.49
C ILE A 415 -22.18 -24.40 -2.41
N ALA A 416 -22.35 -25.55 -1.77
CA ALA A 416 -23.67 -26.15 -1.55
C ALA A 416 -24.56 -25.30 -0.62
N LYS A 417 -23.99 -24.34 0.11
CA LYS A 417 -24.70 -23.36 0.95
C LYS A 417 -24.95 -22.02 0.23
N GLY A 418 -24.70 -21.95 -1.06
CA GLY A 418 -24.95 -20.79 -1.89
C GLY A 418 -23.77 -19.81 -2.05
N ALA A 419 -22.58 -20.16 -1.55
CA ALA A 419 -21.40 -19.31 -1.79
C ALA A 419 -20.94 -19.43 -3.24
N ALA A 420 -20.59 -18.29 -3.83
CA ALA A 420 -19.99 -18.23 -5.15
C ALA A 420 -18.52 -18.68 -5.11
N THR A 421 -18.05 -19.21 -6.23
CA THR A 421 -16.64 -19.48 -6.48
C THR A 421 -15.88 -18.20 -6.80
N THR A 422 -14.56 -18.23 -6.68
CA THR A 422 -13.66 -17.13 -7.08
C THR A 422 -13.94 -16.71 -8.53
N GLN A 423 -14.04 -17.68 -9.45
CA GLN A 423 -14.33 -17.42 -10.85
C GLN A 423 -15.70 -16.80 -11.08
N GLN A 424 -16.74 -17.28 -10.40
CA GLN A 424 -18.10 -16.72 -10.54
C GLN A 424 -18.16 -15.25 -10.16
N VAL A 425 -17.43 -14.82 -9.10
CA VAL A 425 -17.34 -13.41 -8.72
C VAL A 425 -16.62 -12.62 -9.82
N THR A 426 -15.51 -13.12 -10.32
CA THR A 426 -14.78 -12.48 -11.42
C THR A 426 -15.65 -12.38 -12.67
N ASP A 427 -16.33 -13.45 -13.07
CA ASP A 427 -17.21 -13.48 -14.25
C ASP A 427 -18.37 -12.47 -14.12
N ALA A 428 -18.92 -12.33 -12.91
CA ALA A 428 -19.92 -11.30 -12.64
C ALA A 428 -19.40 -9.87 -12.80
N ILE A 429 -18.14 -9.61 -12.41
CA ILE A 429 -17.45 -8.33 -12.64
C ILE A 429 -17.19 -8.12 -14.13
N LEU A 430 -16.66 -9.13 -14.83
CA LEU A 430 -16.38 -9.07 -16.28
C LEU A 430 -17.63 -8.79 -17.12
N ALA A 431 -18.79 -9.29 -16.70
CA ALA A 431 -20.07 -9.05 -17.37
C ALA A 431 -20.54 -7.59 -17.30
N ARG A 432 -19.96 -6.77 -16.42
CA ARG A 432 -20.31 -5.34 -16.21
C ARG A 432 -19.25 -4.38 -16.78
N LEU A 433 -18.13 -4.88 -17.26
CA LEU A 433 -17.08 -4.14 -17.96
C LEU A 433 -17.32 -4.10 -19.47
#